data_50f7d7cd93ca274fc730d805a67d87a8
#
_entry.id   50f7d7cd93ca274fc730d805a67d87a8
#
_cell.length_a   1.000
_cell.length_b   1.000
_cell.length_c   1.000
_cell.angle_alpha   90.00
_cell.angle_beta   90.00
_cell.angle_gamma   90.00
#
_symmetry.space_group_name_H-M   'P 1'
#
loop_
_entity.id
_entity.type
_entity.pdbx_description
1 polymer ?
#
loop_
_entity_poly.entity_id
_entity_poly.type
_entity_poly.pdbx_seq_one_letter_code
_entity_poly.pdbx_strand_id
1 'polypeptide(L)'
;CRYCDFYSHPGERGVPDAYVDALLRELARFAPDAPLRPDTVYFGGGTPSLLSPAQVGRLIRATCPVSGAEVTLEANPETVTEESLRGFREAGVNRISFGVQSARDTQLRTLGRPHTARQARAAFAAARRAGFENISGDIMLALPHYTQAEFDETLELIEEGGATHISA
;
A
#
# COMPACT_ATOMS: atom_id res chain seq x y z
N CYS A 1 -13.70 5.20 0.03
CA CYS A 1 -13.37 6.63 0.28
C CYS A 1 -14.24 7.52 -0.60
N ARG A 2 -14.65 8.71 -0.10
CA ARG A 2 -15.60 9.58 -0.83
C ARG A 2 -14.97 10.31 -2.04
N TYR A 3 -13.67 10.34 -2.13
CA TYR A 3 -12.91 11.03 -3.18
C TYR A 3 -12.31 10.09 -4.24
N CYS A 4 -12.31 8.79 -3.97
CA CYS A 4 -11.60 7.82 -4.80
C CYS A 4 -12.56 7.17 -5.79
N ASP A 5 -12.20 7.22 -7.08
CA ASP A 5 -12.94 6.61 -8.18
C ASP A 5 -12.30 5.28 -8.65
N PHE A 6 -11.39 4.73 -7.88
CA PHE A 6 -10.85 3.41 -8.16
C PHE A 6 -11.92 2.34 -7.98
N TYR A 7 -11.93 1.38 -8.90
CA TYR A 7 -12.82 0.23 -8.79
C TYR A 7 -12.52 -0.52 -7.49
N SER A 8 -13.45 -0.42 -6.55
CA SER A 8 -13.38 -1.12 -5.28
C SER A 8 -14.74 -1.73 -4.95
N HIS A 9 -14.75 -2.95 -4.46
CA HIS A 9 -15.95 -3.65 -4.07
C HIS A 9 -16.00 -3.77 -2.54
N PRO A 10 -17.06 -3.31 -1.87
CA PRO A 10 -17.24 -3.60 -0.46
C PRO A 10 -17.46 -5.11 -0.32
N GLY A 11 -16.54 -5.81 0.24
CA GLY A 11 -16.54 -7.26 0.30
C GLY A 11 -16.11 -7.80 1.65
N GLU A 12 -16.13 -9.11 1.74
CA GLU A 12 -15.63 -9.88 2.86
C GLU A 12 -14.15 -9.58 3.12
N ARG A 13 -13.69 -9.87 4.35
CA ARG A 13 -12.27 -9.69 4.70
C ARG A 13 -11.39 -10.61 3.84
N GLY A 14 -10.47 -10.02 3.08
CA GLY A 14 -9.51 -10.72 2.24
C GLY A 14 -9.94 -10.81 0.76
N VAL A 15 -9.00 -11.25 -0.06
CA VAL A 15 -9.17 -11.40 -1.51
C VAL A 15 -9.32 -12.88 -1.84
N PRO A 16 -10.37 -13.30 -2.57
CA PRO A 16 -10.54 -14.69 -2.98
C PRO A 16 -9.37 -15.17 -3.88
N ASP A 17 -8.93 -16.41 -3.70
CA ASP A 17 -7.88 -17.01 -4.56
C ASP A 17 -8.28 -17.04 -6.04
N ALA A 18 -9.58 -17.18 -6.32
CA ALA A 18 -10.09 -17.13 -7.69
C ALA A 18 -9.76 -15.81 -8.41
N TYR A 19 -9.71 -14.67 -7.68
CA TYR A 19 -9.27 -13.39 -8.23
C TYR A 19 -7.78 -13.43 -8.58
N VAL A 20 -6.95 -13.95 -7.68
CA VAL A 20 -5.49 -14.10 -7.92
C VAL A 20 -5.24 -15.02 -9.09
N ASP A 21 -5.99 -16.14 -9.18
CA ASP A 21 -5.90 -17.05 -10.32
C ASP A 21 -6.31 -16.39 -11.64
N ALA A 22 -7.29 -15.48 -11.61
CA ALA A 22 -7.67 -14.69 -12.79
C ALA A 22 -6.54 -13.76 -13.23
N LEU A 23 -5.89 -13.05 -12.28
CA LEU A 23 -4.72 -12.20 -12.57
C LEU A 23 -3.55 -13.01 -13.16
N LEU A 24 -3.28 -14.20 -12.62
CA LEU A 24 -2.22 -15.08 -13.13
C LEU A 24 -2.52 -15.57 -14.55
N ARG A 25 -3.78 -15.88 -14.86
CA ARG A 25 -4.20 -16.24 -16.23
C ARG A 25 -4.03 -15.06 -17.19
N GLU A 26 -4.39 -13.85 -16.75
CA GLU A 26 -4.23 -12.64 -17.56
C GLU A 26 -2.76 -12.32 -17.82
N LEU A 27 -1.93 -12.43 -16.79
CA LEU A 27 -0.48 -12.27 -16.92
C LEU A 27 0.12 -13.27 -17.93
N ALA A 28 -0.29 -14.52 -17.88
CA ALA A 28 0.15 -15.55 -18.83
C ALA A 28 -0.28 -15.26 -20.28
N ARG A 29 -1.44 -14.62 -20.47
CA ARG A 29 -1.87 -14.16 -21.81
C ARG A 29 -1.04 -12.98 -22.31
N PHE A 30 -0.66 -12.08 -21.39
CA PHE A 30 0.11 -10.89 -21.74
C PHE A 30 1.56 -11.22 -22.11
N ALA A 31 2.15 -12.24 -21.50
CA ALA A 31 3.52 -12.69 -21.75
C ALA A 31 3.58 -14.22 -21.96
N PRO A 32 3.09 -14.71 -23.12
CA PRO A 32 2.97 -16.16 -23.34
C PRO A 32 4.31 -16.86 -23.57
N ASP A 33 5.29 -16.17 -24.16
CA ASP A 33 6.49 -16.82 -24.71
C ASP A 33 7.77 -16.59 -23.89
N ALA A 34 7.76 -15.66 -22.93
CA ALA A 34 8.94 -15.34 -22.11
C ALA A 34 8.57 -14.73 -20.77
N PRO A 35 9.39 -14.91 -19.72
CA PRO A 35 9.19 -14.21 -18.47
C PRO A 35 9.33 -12.70 -18.65
N LEU A 36 8.48 -11.92 -17.99
CA LEU A 36 8.44 -10.44 -18.09
C LEU A 36 9.76 -9.78 -17.66
N ARG A 37 10.39 -10.29 -16.60
CA ARG A 37 11.63 -9.77 -16.01
C ARG A 37 11.59 -8.27 -15.74
N PRO A 38 10.56 -7.75 -15.05
CA PRO A 38 10.44 -6.32 -14.78
C PRO A 38 11.48 -5.85 -13.78
N ASP A 39 11.91 -4.58 -13.93
CA ASP A 39 12.71 -3.86 -12.93
C ASP A 39 11.84 -3.34 -11.78
N THR A 40 10.53 -3.21 -12.01
CA THR A 40 9.58 -2.79 -10.98
C THR A 40 8.31 -3.61 -11.04
N VAL A 41 7.76 -3.96 -9.87
CA VAL A 41 6.43 -4.57 -9.69
C VAL A 41 5.63 -3.69 -8.73
N TYR A 42 4.46 -3.27 -9.13
CA TYR A 42 3.64 -2.38 -8.33
C TYR A 42 2.25 -2.97 -8.09
N PHE A 43 1.94 -3.19 -6.82
CA PHE A 43 0.61 -3.60 -6.36
C PHE A 43 -0.17 -2.35 -5.96
N GLY A 44 -1.05 -1.91 -6.84
CA GLY A 44 -1.89 -0.73 -6.66
C GLY A 44 -3.37 -1.03 -6.90
N GLY A 45 -4.22 -0.02 -6.70
CA GLY A 45 -5.65 -0.07 -6.99
C GLY A 45 -6.55 0.13 -5.78
N GLY A 46 -7.52 -0.74 -5.54
CA GLY A 46 -8.46 -0.58 -4.43
C GLY A 46 -7.79 -0.67 -3.06
N THR A 47 -7.35 -1.85 -2.66
CA THR A 47 -6.63 -2.07 -1.40
C THR A 47 -5.75 -3.32 -1.49
N PRO A 48 -4.55 -3.22 -2.08
CA PRO A 48 -3.66 -4.38 -2.30
C PRO A 48 -3.24 -5.09 -1.02
N SER A 49 -3.17 -4.38 0.11
CA SER A 49 -2.84 -4.96 1.42
C SER A 49 -3.91 -5.89 2.01
N LEU A 50 -5.04 -6.09 1.32
CA LEU A 50 -6.02 -7.14 1.64
C LEU A 50 -5.63 -8.50 1.05
N LEU A 51 -4.68 -8.55 0.13
CA LEU A 51 -4.07 -9.81 -0.31
C LEU A 51 -3.29 -10.44 0.86
N SER A 52 -3.29 -11.76 0.93
CA SER A 52 -2.40 -12.46 1.84
C SER A 52 -0.95 -12.41 1.33
N PRO A 53 0.06 -12.53 2.20
CA PRO A 53 1.46 -12.63 1.77
C PRO A 53 1.70 -13.77 0.77
N ALA A 54 1.02 -14.89 0.93
CA ALA A 54 1.11 -16.02 0.01
C ALA A 54 0.59 -15.66 -1.41
N GLN A 55 -0.52 -14.93 -1.49
CA GLN A 55 -1.08 -14.43 -2.75
C GLN A 55 -0.14 -13.44 -3.44
N VAL A 56 0.40 -12.47 -2.68
CA VAL A 56 1.40 -11.53 -3.18
C VAL A 56 2.63 -12.26 -3.71
N GLY A 57 3.15 -13.23 -2.96
CA GLY A 57 4.30 -14.04 -3.39
C GLY A 57 4.03 -14.86 -4.68
N ARG A 58 2.79 -15.36 -4.87
CA ARG A 58 2.40 -16.02 -6.13
C ARG A 58 2.49 -15.08 -7.32
N LEU A 59 1.96 -13.86 -7.17
CA LEU A 59 1.98 -12.83 -8.21
C LEU A 59 3.41 -12.37 -8.53
N ILE A 60 4.24 -12.11 -7.52
CA ILE A 60 5.64 -11.72 -7.71
C ILE A 60 6.40 -12.80 -8.49
N ARG A 61 6.29 -14.06 -8.08
CA ARG A 61 6.97 -15.18 -8.79
C ARG A 61 6.53 -15.30 -10.24
N ALA A 62 5.26 -15.05 -10.53
CA ALA A 62 4.73 -15.12 -11.88
C ALA A 62 5.28 -14.03 -12.80
N THR A 63 5.65 -12.85 -12.27
CA THR A 63 6.28 -11.78 -13.06
C THR A 63 7.76 -12.03 -13.31
N CYS A 64 8.41 -12.93 -12.55
CA CYS A 64 9.84 -13.20 -12.63
C CYS A 64 10.72 -11.93 -12.62
N PRO A 65 10.62 -11.06 -11.62
CA PRO A 65 11.35 -9.79 -11.63
C PRO A 65 12.87 -10.00 -11.64
N VAL A 66 13.60 -9.04 -12.17
CA VAL A 66 15.07 -9.09 -12.15
C VAL A 66 15.59 -9.00 -10.70
N SER A 67 16.83 -9.44 -10.49
CA SER A 67 17.47 -9.27 -9.18
C SER A 67 17.59 -7.79 -8.82
N GLY A 68 17.13 -7.42 -7.61
CA GLY A 68 17.11 -6.05 -7.16
C GLY A 68 15.92 -5.21 -7.64
N ALA A 69 14.94 -5.80 -8.32
CA ALA A 69 13.71 -5.11 -8.71
C ALA A 69 13.02 -4.45 -7.51
N GLU A 70 12.46 -3.26 -7.72
CA GLU A 70 11.58 -2.66 -6.73
C GLU A 70 10.20 -3.34 -6.77
N VAL A 71 9.76 -3.84 -5.63
CA VAL A 71 8.44 -4.42 -5.46
C VAL A 71 7.67 -3.60 -4.44
N THR A 72 6.73 -2.80 -4.93
CA THR A 72 5.91 -1.90 -4.12
C THR A 72 4.53 -2.50 -3.83
N LEU A 73 4.06 -2.35 -2.60
CA LEU A 73 2.68 -2.66 -2.18
C LEU A 73 2.02 -1.41 -1.58
N GLU A 74 0.87 -1.00 -2.13
CA GLU A 74 0.01 -0.02 -1.48
C GLU A 74 -0.73 -0.63 -0.30
N ALA A 75 -0.82 0.13 0.79
CA ALA A 75 -1.49 -0.30 2.01
C ALA A 75 -2.29 0.82 2.65
N ASN A 76 -3.44 0.46 3.21
CA ASN A 76 -4.13 1.34 4.14
C ASN A 76 -3.68 1.03 5.57
N PRO A 77 -3.47 2.06 6.42
CA PRO A 77 -2.98 1.87 7.79
C PRO A 77 -3.77 0.87 8.64
N GLU A 78 -5.08 0.79 8.41
CA GLU A 78 -5.99 -0.11 9.16
C GLU A 78 -5.98 -1.55 8.67
N THR A 79 -5.37 -1.83 7.51
CA THR A 79 -5.39 -3.18 6.90
C THR A 79 -4.14 -4.00 7.19
N VAL A 80 -3.14 -3.42 7.84
CA VAL A 80 -1.87 -4.08 8.08
C VAL A 80 -1.59 -4.29 9.56
N THR A 81 -0.85 -5.36 9.84
CA THR A 81 -0.24 -5.67 11.14
C THR A 81 1.25 -5.90 10.94
N GLU A 82 2.03 -5.90 12.01
CA GLU A 82 3.46 -6.23 11.91
C GLU A 82 3.68 -7.62 11.32
N GLU A 83 2.82 -8.59 11.65
CA GLU A 83 2.87 -9.95 11.11
C GLU A 83 2.63 -9.97 9.59
N SER A 84 1.56 -9.30 9.11
CA SER A 84 1.29 -9.23 7.67
C SER A 84 2.40 -8.51 6.92
N LEU A 85 2.96 -7.44 7.49
CA LEU A 85 4.07 -6.69 6.89
C LEU A 85 5.34 -7.55 6.79
N ARG A 86 5.68 -8.34 7.81
CA ARG A 86 6.78 -9.33 7.71
C ARG A 86 6.52 -10.34 6.61
N GLY A 87 5.30 -10.88 6.54
CA GLY A 87 4.92 -11.82 5.48
C GLY A 87 5.05 -11.21 4.09
N PHE A 88 4.69 -9.94 3.90
CA PHE A 88 4.91 -9.24 2.62
C PHE A 88 6.40 -9.08 2.30
N ARG A 89 7.24 -8.76 3.30
CA ARG A 89 8.70 -8.72 3.11
C ARG A 89 9.25 -10.08 2.69
N GLU A 90 8.85 -11.15 3.35
CA GLU A 90 9.25 -12.53 3.02
C GLU A 90 8.73 -12.96 1.64
N ALA A 91 7.57 -12.47 1.22
CA ALA A 91 7.01 -12.68 -0.11
C ALA A 91 7.78 -11.96 -1.22
N GLY A 92 8.64 -10.96 -0.89
CA GLY A 92 9.48 -10.23 -1.84
C GLY A 92 9.13 -8.74 -1.99
N VAL A 93 8.15 -8.22 -1.24
CA VAL A 93 7.88 -6.76 -1.21
C VAL A 93 9.03 -6.05 -0.52
N ASN A 94 9.60 -5.03 -1.15
CA ASN A 94 10.72 -4.25 -0.59
C ASN A 94 10.42 -2.75 -0.44
N ARG A 95 9.26 -2.28 -0.93
CA ARG A 95 8.75 -0.93 -0.73
C ARG A 95 7.27 -0.98 -0.32
N ILE A 96 6.88 -0.15 0.66
CA ILE A 96 5.47 -0.02 1.08
C ILE A 96 5.01 1.43 0.95
N SER A 97 3.78 1.66 0.43
CA SER A 97 3.17 2.99 0.35
C SER A 97 1.91 3.02 1.20
N PHE A 98 1.85 3.94 2.17
CA PHE A 98 0.70 4.10 3.05
C PHE A 98 -0.19 5.26 2.63
N GLY A 99 -1.45 4.98 2.38
CA GLY A 99 -2.48 6.00 2.17
C GLY A 99 -2.83 6.74 3.46
N VAL A 100 -1.98 7.66 3.90
CA VAL A 100 -2.13 8.45 5.13
C VAL A 100 -3.19 9.53 4.97
N GLN A 101 -3.08 10.31 3.92
CA GLN A 101 -3.92 11.41 3.49
C GLN A 101 -3.88 12.64 4.40
N SER A 102 -3.97 12.49 5.72
CA SER A 102 -3.93 13.57 6.71
C SER A 102 -3.56 13.06 8.11
N ALA A 103 -2.93 13.90 8.91
CA ALA A 103 -2.72 13.68 10.34
C ALA A 103 -3.94 14.07 11.20
N ARG A 104 -5.01 14.57 10.59
CA ARG A 104 -6.21 15.05 11.30
C ARG A 104 -7.38 14.09 11.14
N ASP A 105 -7.84 13.50 12.25
CA ASP A 105 -8.99 12.58 12.25
C ASP A 105 -10.29 13.22 11.73
N THR A 106 -10.45 14.52 11.87
CA THR A 106 -11.59 15.27 11.30
C THR A 106 -11.57 15.25 9.79
N GLN A 107 -10.40 15.47 9.19
CA GLN A 107 -10.21 15.41 7.72
C GLN A 107 -10.35 13.98 7.21
N LEU A 108 -9.77 13.00 7.91
CA LEU A 108 -9.91 11.58 7.56
C LEU A 108 -11.38 11.17 7.52
N ARG A 109 -12.18 11.57 8.50
CA ARG A 109 -13.64 11.33 8.48
C ARG A 109 -14.34 12.00 7.31
N THR A 110 -13.99 13.23 6.97
CA THR A 110 -14.54 13.94 5.80
C THR A 110 -14.24 13.23 4.50
N LEU A 111 -13.02 12.71 4.37
CA LEU A 111 -12.58 11.90 3.23
C LEU A 111 -13.23 10.51 3.19
N GLY A 112 -13.88 10.08 4.28
CA GLY A 112 -14.42 8.73 4.41
C GLY A 112 -13.33 7.68 4.61
N ARG A 113 -12.19 8.07 5.20
CA ARG A 113 -11.13 7.13 5.59
C ARG A 113 -11.50 6.42 6.89
N PRO A 114 -11.33 5.09 6.97
CA PRO A 114 -11.67 4.33 8.18
C PRO A 114 -10.58 4.40 9.26
N HIS A 115 -9.34 4.73 8.89
CA HIS A 115 -8.24 4.82 9.84
C HIS A 115 -8.16 6.20 10.54
N THR A 116 -7.39 6.24 11.62
CA THR A 116 -7.03 7.43 12.39
C THR A 116 -5.55 7.77 12.21
N ALA A 117 -5.15 9.00 12.52
CA ALA A 117 -3.75 9.41 12.56
C ALA A 117 -2.90 8.51 13.47
N ARG A 118 -3.46 8.04 14.61
CA ARG A 118 -2.80 7.08 15.49
C ARG A 118 -2.53 5.74 14.80
N GLN A 119 -3.47 5.24 14.00
CA GLN A 119 -3.29 4.02 13.23
C GLN A 119 -2.23 4.20 12.13
N ALA A 120 -2.19 5.37 11.48
CA ALA A 120 -1.15 5.69 10.52
C ALA A 120 0.25 5.63 11.18
N ARG A 121 0.46 6.31 12.32
CA ARG A 121 1.72 6.23 13.09
C ARG A 121 2.08 4.78 13.46
N ALA A 122 1.10 4.00 13.91
CA ALA A 122 1.31 2.60 14.27
C ALA A 122 1.71 1.74 13.06
N ALA A 123 1.14 1.99 11.87
CA ALA A 123 1.47 1.28 10.64
C ALA A 123 2.92 1.56 10.19
N PHE A 124 3.38 2.82 10.23
CA PHE A 124 4.79 3.16 9.97
C PHE A 124 5.74 2.45 10.93
N ALA A 125 5.44 2.51 12.23
CA ALA A 125 6.26 1.83 13.24
C ALA A 125 6.29 0.31 13.02
N ALA A 126 5.16 -0.30 12.66
CA ALA A 126 5.08 -1.72 12.34
C ALA A 126 5.89 -2.07 11.08
N ALA A 127 5.85 -1.23 10.04
CA ALA A 127 6.63 -1.43 8.82
C ALA A 127 8.13 -1.39 9.10
N ARG A 128 8.59 -0.44 9.93
CA ARG A 128 10.00 -0.38 10.36
C ARG A 128 10.41 -1.63 11.12
N ARG A 129 9.60 -2.11 12.08
CA ARG A 129 9.88 -3.35 12.81
C ARG A 129 9.84 -4.60 11.92
N ALA A 130 9.02 -4.58 10.87
CA ALA A 130 9.00 -5.63 9.85
C ALA A 130 10.19 -5.59 8.88
N GLY A 131 11.08 -4.58 8.98
CA GLY A 131 12.30 -4.44 8.20
C GLY A 131 12.14 -3.70 6.87
N PHE A 132 11.06 -2.90 6.71
CA PHE A 132 10.97 -2.00 5.57
C PHE A 132 11.87 -0.76 5.78
N GLU A 133 12.76 -0.50 4.82
CA GLU A 133 13.58 0.69 4.76
C GLU A 133 13.03 1.70 3.76
N ASN A 134 12.35 1.23 2.71
CA ASN A 134 11.73 2.06 1.69
C ASN A 134 10.23 2.19 1.97
N ILE A 135 9.83 3.30 2.56
CA ILE A 135 8.46 3.58 2.97
C ILE A 135 8.01 4.90 2.36
N SER A 136 6.83 4.90 1.74
CA SER A 136 6.16 6.10 1.22
C SER A 136 4.91 6.42 2.04
N GLY A 137 4.61 7.70 2.18
CA GLY A 137 3.34 8.19 2.69
C GLY A 137 2.61 9.02 1.64
N ASP A 138 1.36 8.68 1.37
CA ASP A 138 0.51 9.42 0.44
C ASP A 138 -0.30 10.45 1.21
N ILE A 139 -0.33 11.70 0.74
CA ILE A 139 -1.04 12.81 1.36
C ILE A 139 -2.00 13.44 0.37
N MET A 140 -3.05 14.06 0.88
CA MET A 140 -3.95 14.88 0.06
C MET A 140 -3.69 16.36 0.27
N LEU A 141 -3.45 17.08 -0.82
CA LEU A 141 -3.30 18.53 -0.84
C LEU A 141 -4.65 19.23 -1.03
N ALA A 142 -4.71 20.48 -0.62
CA ALA A 142 -5.83 21.38 -0.90
C ALA A 142 -7.22 20.85 -0.44
N LEU A 143 -7.26 20.15 0.70
CA LEU A 143 -8.53 19.76 1.30
C LEU A 143 -9.35 21.00 1.69
N PRO A 144 -10.70 20.95 1.65
CA PRO A 144 -11.53 22.06 2.07
C PRO A 144 -11.20 22.52 3.50
N HIS A 145 -11.02 23.83 3.66
CA HIS A 145 -10.64 24.46 4.94
C HIS A 145 -9.27 24.01 5.50
N TYR A 146 -8.39 23.51 4.61
CA TYR A 146 -7.05 23.06 4.97
C TYR A 146 -6.14 24.26 5.29
N THR A 147 -5.51 24.22 6.44
CA THR A 147 -4.54 25.24 6.85
C THR A 147 -3.11 24.74 6.66
N GLN A 148 -2.16 25.67 6.56
CA GLN A 148 -0.74 25.33 6.49
C GLN A 148 -0.31 24.48 7.70
N ALA A 149 -0.76 24.84 8.89
CA ALA A 149 -0.41 24.09 10.11
C ALA A 149 -0.89 22.62 10.08
N GLU A 150 -2.06 22.35 9.51
CA GLU A 150 -2.56 20.96 9.35
C GLU A 150 -1.78 20.19 8.29
N PHE A 151 -1.30 20.87 7.27
CA PHE A 151 -0.39 20.28 6.29
C PHE A 151 0.96 19.92 6.94
N ASP A 152 1.53 20.86 7.70
CA ASP A 152 2.79 20.65 8.40
C ASP A 152 2.70 19.47 9.39
N GLU A 153 1.62 19.37 10.16
CA GLU A 153 1.37 18.19 11.02
C GLU A 153 1.31 16.86 10.25
N THR A 154 0.80 16.90 9.01
CA THR A 154 0.75 15.68 8.17
C THR A 154 2.14 15.32 7.68
N LEU A 155 2.96 16.29 7.29
CA LEU A 155 4.36 16.08 6.94
C LEU A 155 5.17 15.54 8.12
N GLU A 156 5.00 16.14 9.31
CA GLU A 156 5.65 15.69 10.55
C GLU A 156 5.31 14.22 10.87
N LEU A 157 4.03 13.82 10.73
CA LEU A 157 3.62 12.43 10.94
C LEU A 157 4.39 11.48 10.04
N ILE A 158 4.55 11.83 8.76
CA ILE A 158 5.22 10.98 7.76
C ILE A 158 6.73 10.95 8.03
N GLU A 159 7.34 12.09 8.34
CA GLU A 159 8.76 12.21 8.68
C GLU A 159 9.10 11.41 9.94
N GLU A 160 8.35 11.59 11.04
CA GLU A 160 8.48 10.81 12.28
C GLU A 160 8.31 9.31 12.04
N GLY A 161 7.43 8.94 11.10
CA GLY A 161 7.24 7.56 10.64
C GLY A 161 8.47 6.99 9.93
N GLY A 162 9.44 7.83 9.56
CA GLY A 162 10.65 7.46 8.85
C GLY A 162 10.39 7.11 7.39
N ALA A 163 9.41 7.75 6.76
CA ALA A 163 9.21 7.61 5.33
C ALA A 163 10.38 8.23 4.56
N THR A 164 10.72 7.60 3.44
CA THR A 164 11.77 8.06 2.51
C THR A 164 11.16 8.79 1.30
N HIS A 165 9.85 8.66 1.12
CA HIS A 165 9.11 9.26 0.00
C HIS A 165 7.77 9.81 0.47
N ILE A 166 7.31 10.87 -0.21
CA ILE A 166 5.97 11.43 -0.07
C ILE A 166 5.34 11.47 -1.46
N SER A 167 4.09 11.03 -1.56
CA SER A 167 3.23 11.17 -2.74
C SER A 167 2.10 12.14 -2.40
N ALA A 168 1.85 13.17 -3.27
CA ALA A 168 0.88 14.22 -3.03
C ALA A 168 0.07 14.58 -4.29
#